data_d54dce381846455b5abe0c4e0ded3dc4
#
_entry.id   d54dce381846455b5abe0c4e0ded3dc4
#
_cell.length_a   1.000
_cell.length_b   1.000
_cell.length_c   1.000
_cell.angle_alpha   90.00
_cell.angle_beta   90.00
_cell.angle_gamma   90.00
#
_symmetry.space_group_name_H-M   'P 1'
#
loop_
_entity.id
_entity.type
_entity.pdbx_description
1 polymer ?
#
loop_
_entity_poly.entity_id
_entity_poly.type
_entity_poly.pdbx_seq_one_letter_code
_entity_poly.pdbx_strand_id
1 'polypeptide(L)'
;MSYSPTLSSGFTAGRNSNRFISPPSGMCSFCSEDCNGTCEIALAAVLGARTVYPITTGNNQIASEKDYPLDYSHFNINGRVFGAEGTDKGLEELTVFDVKLNTEYGSKNKIQMNLPIILPALIKLNWRDYFGGAAMSGVSCVIGEDARNNDPNLVMNNGKITEFPLLQEIMDSYYPYHRGFGQLILQCNADDNFVGVPEIAIKKYGYKAIEIKFGQGAKGVQPLKRLKNLEMAIEKQAMGCLVHPDPSDPKIKEAYENGACPSFYSCGRFPVWTEENIKIHIEDLREMGAENIYFKMAGYDEADLERVLRMACANEIDMVTFDGAGGGSGYSPSKMMNEWSYPTIMLEQKVVQICKQIKKEGLLLPAITITGGFASEDQVFKALALGEGYITSVGLCRAAMAAAMTGQKIGAQIKEGKIPPIFQAFGKTVEEIYSDLPDLCAIYGKQALDFSTGAIGVFSYLHKIGFGVQHFGALNRKFDVSLFHTEDLIPLTLEAEKLMPLK
;
A
#
# COMPACT_ATOMS: atom_id res chain seq x y z
N MET A 1 -26.39 -1.60 -19.71
CA MET A 1 -25.29 -1.30 -18.79
C MET A 1 -24.38 -0.31 -19.49
N SER A 2 -24.16 0.83 -18.89
CA SER A 2 -23.14 1.79 -19.38
C SER A 2 -21.78 1.20 -19.00
N TYR A 3 -20.97 0.89 -19.98
CA TYR A 3 -19.59 0.50 -19.75
C TYR A 3 -18.76 1.77 -19.63
N SER A 4 -17.95 1.86 -18.60
CA SER A 4 -16.97 2.90 -18.50
C SER A 4 -16.01 2.84 -19.69
N PRO A 5 -15.68 3.94 -20.34
CA PRO A 5 -14.69 3.99 -21.42
C PRO A 5 -13.24 3.92 -20.89
N THR A 6 -13.06 3.39 -19.72
CA THR A 6 -11.75 3.24 -19.07
C THR A 6 -10.99 2.06 -19.65
N LEU A 7 -9.72 1.95 -19.31
CA LEU A 7 -8.97 0.71 -19.47
C LEU A 7 -9.77 -0.44 -18.86
N SER A 8 -10.43 -0.17 -17.73
CA SER A 8 -11.37 -1.09 -17.16
C SER A 8 -12.47 -1.43 -18.10
N SER A 9 -12.98 -0.55 -18.92
CA SER A 9 -14.07 -0.87 -19.82
C SER A 9 -13.62 -1.48 -21.13
N GLY A 10 -12.54 -1.00 -21.72
CA GLY A 10 -11.88 -1.76 -22.79
C GLY A 10 -11.58 -3.15 -22.30
N PHE A 11 -11.17 -3.24 -21.06
CA PHE A 11 -10.97 -4.47 -20.34
C PHE A 11 -12.29 -5.09 -19.87
N THR A 12 -13.31 -4.32 -19.61
CA THR A 12 -14.58 -4.78 -19.03
C THR A 12 -15.30 -5.74 -19.95
N ALA A 13 -15.21 -5.57 -21.24
CA ALA A 13 -15.74 -6.56 -22.19
C ALA A 13 -15.05 -7.93 -21.99
N GLY A 14 -13.74 -7.92 -21.79
CA GLY A 14 -12.97 -9.10 -21.44
C GLY A 14 -12.99 -9.43 -19.94
N ARG A 15 -13.22 -8.45 -19.09
CA ARG A 15 -13.12 -8.53 -17.64
C ARG A 15 -14.12 -9.49 -17.01
N ASN A 16 -15.35 -9.52 -17.48
CA ASN A 16 -16.34 -10.46 -16.99
C ASN A 16 -15.94 -11.92 -17.26
N SER A 17 -15.20 -12.17 -18.33
CA SER A 17 -14.66 -13.48 -18.69
C SER A 17 -13.25 -13.69 -18.12
N ASN A 18 -12.52 -12.61 -17.81
CA ASN A 18 -11.12 -12.65 -17.38
C ASN A 18 -10.88 -12.23 -15.92
N ARG A 19 -11.93 -12.18 -15.11
CA ARG A 19 -11.81 -11.87 -13.67
C ARG A 19 -10.78 -12.71 -12.92
N PHE A 20 -10.60 -13.95 -13.36
CA PHE A 20 -9.63 -14.87 -12.78
C PHE A 20 -8.19 -14.58 -13.23
N ILE A 21 -8.02 -13.83 -14.30
CA ILE A 21 -6.71 -13.47 -14.86
C ILE A 21 -6.25 -12.13 -14.33
N SER A 22 -7.18 -11.19 -14.22
CA SER A 22 -6.88 -9.81 -13.81
C SER A 22 -7.95 -9.30 -12.84
N PRO A 23 -7.79 -9.58 -11.54
CA PRO A 23 -8.79 -9.20 -10.54
C PRO A 23 -8.83 -7.68 -10.37
N PRO A 24 -10.00 -7.07 -10.21
CA PRO A 24 -10.19 -5.61 -10.16
C PRO A 24 -9.38 -4.90 -9.08
N SER A 25 -9.10 -5.55 -7.97
CA SER A 25 -8.38 -4.97 -6.85
C SER A 25 -6.97 -5.52 -6.66
N GLY A 26 -6.42 -6.16 -7.69
CA GLY A 26 -5.11 -6.79 -7.62
C GLY A 26 -5.03 -8.03 -6.74
N MET A 27 -6.17 -8.52 -6.24
CA MET A 27 -6.27 -9.78 -5.48
C MET A 27 -7.64 -10.39 -5.66
N CYS A 28 -7.70 -11.64 -6.09
CA CYS A 28 -8.94 -12.41 -6.19
C CYS A 28 -9.04 -13.49 -5.11
N SER A 29 -10.22 -14.11 -4.99
CA SER A 29 -10.47 -15.16 -4.01
C SER A 29 -9.59 -16.41 -4.18
N PHE A 30 -9.01 -16.61 -5.35
CA PHE A 30 -8.14 -17.75 -5.63
C PHE A 30 -6.70 -17.57 -5.17
N CYS A 31 -6.28 -16.34 -4.83
CA CYS A 31 -4.89 -16.07 -4.41
C CYS A 31 -4.45 -16.90 -3.20
N SER A 32 -5.37 -17.21 -2.29
CA SER A 32 -5.05 -17.93 -1.06
C SER A 32 -4.94 -19.44 -1.26
N GLU A 33 -5.78 -20.06 -2.12
CA GLU A 33 -5.91 -21.52 -2.18
C GLU A 33 -5.77 -22.10 -3.58
N ASP A 34 -6.44 -21.52 -4.57
CA ASP A 34 -6.59 -22.10 -5.90
C ASP A 34 -5.94 -21.30 -7.03
N CYS A 35 -4.98 -20.44 -6.72
CA CYS A 35 -4.30 -19.63 -7.72
C CYS A 35 -3.56 -20.50 -8.75
N ASN A 36 -3.92 -20.32 -10.03
CA ASN A 36 -3.30 -21.02 -11.15
C ASN A 36 -2.14 -20.22 -11.78
N GLY A 37 -1.82 -19.04 -11.24
CA GLY A 37 -0.69 -18.24 -11.69
C GLY A 37 -0.89 -17.46 -12.99
N THR A 38 -2.13 -17.32 -13.48
CA THR A 38 -2.39 -16.73 -14.81
C THR A 38 -2.72 -15.24 -14.81
N CYS A 39 -2.97 -14.63 -13.66
CA CYS A 39 -3.17 -13.19 -13.60
C CYS A 39 -1.84 -12.43 -13.72
N GLU A 40 -1.90 -11.16 -14.08
CA GLU A 40 -0.70 -10.33 -14.26
C GLU A 40 0.17 -10.25 -12.99
N ILE A 41 -0.45 -10.18 -11.82
CA ILE A 41 0.29 -10.12 -10.55
C ILE A 41 1.03 -11.42 -10.28
N ALA A 42 0.39 -12.57 -10.48
CA ALA A 42 1.03 -13.86 -10.31
C ALA A 42 2.16 -14.07 -11.32
N LEU A 43 1.97 -13.67 -12.57
CA LEU A 43 3.01 -13.68 -13.59
C LEU A 43 4.20 -12.79 -13.19
N ALA A 44 3.92 -11.55 -12.77
CA ALA A 44 4.96 -10.61 -12.34
C ALA A 44 5.69 -11.07 -11.07
N ALA A 45 5.00 -11.74 -10.14
CA ALA A 45 5.62 -12.30 -8.94
C ALA A 45 6.69 -13.37 -9.25
N VAL A 46 6.58 -14.04 -10.38
CA VAL A 46 7.49 -15.12 -10.80
C VAL A 46 8.46 -14.62 -11.86
N LEU A 47 7.97 -13.91 -12.85
CA LEU A 47 8.71 -13.52 -14.05
C LEU A 47 9.23 -12.06 -13.99
N GLY A 48 8.88 -11.31 -12.96
CA GLY A 48 9.38 -9.97 -12.72
C GLY A 48 9.25 -9.04 -13.93
N ALA A 49 10.32 -8.32 -14.23
CA ALA A 49 10.38 -7.35 -15.33
C ALA A 49 10.07 -7.95 -16.72
N ARG A 50 10.19 -9.27 -16.91
CA ARG A 50 9.79 -9.91 -18.16
C ARG A 50 8.32 -9.70 -18.50
N THR A 51 7.46 -9.43 -17.52
CA THR A 51 6.04 -9.20 -17.72
C THR A 51 5.68 -7.79 -18.20
N VAL A 52 6.65 -6.89 -18.29
CA VAL A 52 6.46 -5.58 -18.93
C VAL A 52 6.08 -5.73 -20.40
N TYR A 53 6.68 -6.72 -21.06
CA TYR A 53 6.31 -7.12 -22.42
C TYR A 53 5.31 -8.29 -22.38
N PRO A 54 4.38 -8.38 -23.33
CA PRO A 54 3.43 -9.49 -23.37
C PRO A 54 4.16 -10.83 -23.47
N ILE A 55 3.98 -11.68 -22.47
CA ILE A 55 4.41 -13.09 -22.48
C ILE A 55 3.25 -14.03 -22.74
N THR A 56 2.03 -13.49 -22.63
CA THR A 56 0.77 -14.13 -22.99
C THR A 56 -0.11 -13.06 -23.66
N THR A 57 -1.28 -13.42 -24.13
CA THR A 57 -2.30 -12.46 -24.58
C THR A 57 -2.87 -11.61 -23.43
N GLY A 58 -2.09 -11.44 -22.37
CA GLY A 58 -2.49 -10.93 -21.07
C GLY A 58 -3.29 -9.65 -21.13
N ASN A 59 -4.35 -9.65 -20.38
CA ASN A 59 -5.15 -8.47 -20.11
C ASN A 59 -4.57 -7.78 -18.88
N ASN A 60 -4.53 -6.46 -18.92
CA ASN A 60 -4.12 -5.67 -17.78
C ASN A 60 -5.19 -5.73 -16.69
N GLN A 61 -4.76 -5.75 -15.46
CA GLN A 61 -5.64 -5.73 -14.32
C GLN A 61 -6.16 -4.33 -14.03
N ILE A 62 -7.19 -4.28 -13.24
CA ILE A 62 -7.89 -3.09 -12.85
C ILE A 62 -8.04 -3.06 -11.35
N ALA A 63 -7.85 -1.90 -10.81
CA ALA A 63 -7.82 -1.71 -9.37
C ALA A 63 -9.20 -1.49 -8.75
N SER A 64 -10.18 -0.93 -9.45
CA SER A 64 -11.50 -0.62 -8.92
C SER A 64 -12.56 -1.61 -9.39
N GLU A 65 -13.52 -1.92 -8.54
CA GLU A 65 -14.70 -2.73 -8.89
C GLU A 65 -15.89 -1.88 -9.36
N LYS A 66 -15.87 -0.58 -9.05
CA LYS A 66 -16.86 0.39 -9.49
C LYS A 66 -16.37 1.13 -10.72
N ASP A 67 -17.24 1.29 -11.71
CA ASP A 67 -16.99 2.18 -12.83
C ASP A 67 -17.19 3.63 -12.36
N TYR A 68 -16.09 4.34 -12.20
CA TYR A 68 -16.11 5.77 -11.93
C TYR A 68 -16.16 6.55 -13.24
N PRO A 69 -16.75 7.76 -13.24
CA PRO A 69 -16.76 8.63 -14.42
C PRO A 69 -15.35 9.05 -14.84
N LEU A 70 -14.38 8.92 -13.94
CA LEU A 70 -12.99 9.25 -14.16
C LEU A 70 -12.09 8.36 -13.32
N ASP A 71 -11.09 7.74 -13.95
CA ASP A 71 -9.97 7.05 -13.33
C ASP A 71 -8.70 7.17 -14.20
N TYR A 72 -7.58 6.57 -13.80
CA TYR A 72 -6.30 6.67 -14.53
C TYR A 72 -6.35 6.06 -15.93
N SER A 73 -7.30 5.20 -16.25
CA SER A 73 -7.46 4.62 -17.58
C SER A 73 -8.08 5.57 -18.60
N HIS A 74 -8.60 6.73 -18.17
CA HIS A 74 -9.05 7.82 -19.03
C HIS A 74 -7.90 8.66 -19.60
N PHE A 75 -6.67 8.30 -19.29
CA PHE A 75 -5.47 8.91 -19.84
C PHE A 75 -4.62 7.86 -20.56
N ASN A 76 -4.15 8.19 -21.76
CA ASN A 76 -3.02 7.51 -22.35
C ASN A 76 -1.71 8.19 -21.94
N ILE A 77 -0.61 7.47 -22.04
CA ILE A 77 0.72 8.00 -21.84
C ILE A 77 1.19 8.56 -23.18
N ASN A 78 1.73 9.77 -23.13
CA ASN A 78 2.30 10.44 -24.30
C ASN A 78 3.65 9.82 -24.68
N GLY A 79 4.22 10.30 -25.77
CA GLY A 79 5.58 9.96 -26.20
C GLY A 79 6.20 11.13 -26.94
N ARG A 80 7.53 11.26 -26.83
CA ARG A 80 8.31 12.29 -27.49
C ARG A 80 9.43 11.66 -28.31
N VAL A 81 9.80 12.34 -29.39
CA VAL A 81 10.92 11.95 -30.27
C VAL A 81 12.17 12.77 -29.94
N PHE A 82 11.96 14.03 -29.56
CA PHE A 82 13.04 14.99 -29.38
C PHE A 82 13.32 15.27 -27.90
N GLY A 83 14.59 15.57 -27.61
CA GLY A 83 15.05 15.95 -26.28
C GLY A 83 15.43 14.77 -25.38
N ALA A 84 16.02 15.10 -24.26
CA ALA A 84 16.25 14.25 -23.10
C ALA A 84 16.44 15.18 -21.89
N GLU A 85 15.65 14.95 -20.84
CA GLU A 85 15.69 15.73 -19.60
C GLU A 85 16.08 14.87 -18.42
N GLY A 86 16.79 15.42 -17.46
CA GLY A 86 17.16 14.70 -16.21
C GLY A 86 18.35 13.75 -16.36
N THR A 87 19.15 13.92 -17.40
CA THR A 87 20.36 13.11 -17.64
C THR A 87 21.51 13.96 -18.11
N ASP A 88 22.72 13.58 -17.69
CA ASP A 88 23.99 14.16 -18.15
C ASP A 88 24.70 13.28 -19.19
N LYS A 89 24.13 12.11 -19.54
CA LYS A 89 24.66 11.20 -20.55
C LYS A 89 24.50 11.73 -21.98
N GLY A 90 25.41 11.34 -22.85
CA GLY A 90 25.29 11.58 -24.28
C GLY A 90 24.02 10.91 -24.85
N LEU A 91 23.36 11.58 -25.78
CA LEU A 91 22.07 11.10 -26.33
C LEU A 91 22.17 9.72 -27.00
N GLU A 92 23.34 9.36 -27.51
CA GLU A 92 23.61 8.06 -28.16
C GLU A 92 23.79 6.90 -27.18
N GLU A 93 23.98 7.20 -25.88
CA GLU A 93 24.24 6.21 -24.82
C GLU A 93 23.05 5.98 -23.92
N LEU A 94 21.95 6.70 -24.15
CA LEU A 94 20.77 6.63 -23.32
C LEU A 94 19.96 5.34 -23.53
N THR A 95 19.65 4.70 -22.42
CA THR A 95 18.81 3.50 -22.36
C THR A 95 17.67 3.68 -21.36
N VAL A 96 16.73 2.78 -21.35
CA VAL A 96 15.63 2.76 -20.36
C VAL A 96 16.15 2.70 -18.92
N PHE A 97 17.30 2.07 -18.69
CA PHE A 97 17.89 1.94 -17.37
C PHE A 97 18.46 3.24 -16.80
N ASP A 98 18.58 4.28 -17.62
CA ASP A 98 19.07 5.60 -17.19
C ASP A 98 17.99 6.45 -16.53
N VAL A 99 16.74 6.01 -16.58
CA VAL A 99 15.64 6.70 -15.87
C VAL A 99 15.76 6.43 -14.36
N LYS A 100 16.03 7.50 -13.61
CA LYS A 100 16.17 7.45 -12.17
C LYS A 100 14.79 7.37 -11.51
N LEU A 101 14.59 6.33 -10.70
CA LEU A 101 13.37 6.09 -9.94
C LEU A 101 13.50 6.40 -8.44
N ASN A 102 14.72 6.69 -7.99
CA ASN A 102 14.99 6.98 -6.59
C ASN A 102 14.18 8.19 -6.13
N THR A 103 13.58 8.08 -4.97
CA THR A 103 12.88 9.18 -4.29
C THR A 103 13.37 9.30 -2.86
N GLU A 104 13.14 10.47 -2.28
CA GLU A 104 13.49 10.75 -0.89
C GLU A 104 12.29 11.36 -0.19
N TYR A 105 12.10 11.02 1.07
CA TYR A 105 11.13 11.68 1.93
C TYR A 105 11.69 11.86 3.35
N GLY A 106 10.96 12.58 4.17
CA GLY A 106 11.36 12.90 5.54
C GLY A 106 11.73 14.37 5.71
N SER A 107 11.43 14.91 6.87
CA SER A 107 11.73 16.27 7.26
C SER A 107 13.18 16.38 7.75
N LYS A 108 13.47 15.86 8.93
CA LYS A 108 14.80 15.87 9.55
C LYS A 108 15.62 14.64 9.19
N ASN A 109 15.01 13.47 9.29
CA ASN A 109 15.66 12.20 8.97
C ASN A 109 15.22 11.77 7.57
N LYS A 110 16.13 11.85 6.62
CA LYS A 110 15.86 11.55 5.22
C LYS A 110 15.88 10.05 4.97
N ILE A 111 14.85 9.56 4.31
CA ILE A 111 14.71 8.16 3.90
C ILE A 111 14.78 8.10 2.39
N GLN A 112 15.77 7.38 1.88
CA GLN A 112 15.92 7.10 0.46
C GLN A 112 15.10 5.88 0.08
N MET A 113 14.46 5.90 -1.07
CA MET A 113 13.78 4.74 -1.66
C MET A 113 14.29 4.48 -3.07
N ASN A 114 14.39 3.22 -3.45
CA ASN A 114 14.79 2.85 -4.82
C ASN A 114 13.68 3.06 -5.85
N LEU A 115 12.43 3.06 -5.40
CA LEU A 115 11.23 3.23 -6.24
C LEU A 115 10.30 4.27 -5.62
N PRO A 116 9.53 5.02 -6.41
CA PRO A 116 8.50 5.93 -5.92
C PRO A 116 7.25 5.17 -5.45
N ILE A 117 7.46 4.14 -4.63
CA ILE A 117 6.44 3.19 -4.19
C ILE A 117 6.54 2.98 -2.69
N ILE A 118 5.40 2.93 -2.02
CA ILE A 118 5.28 2.52 -0.63
C ILE A 118 4.32 1.34 -0.55
N LEU A 119 4.60 0.40 0.34
CA LEU A 119 3.67 -0.67 0.69
C LEU A 119 2.85 -0.24 1.91
N PRO A 120 1.59 0.23 1.71
CA PRO A 120 0.76 0.73 2.80
C PRO A 120 0.35 -0.36 3.78
N ALA A 121 -0.18 0.09 4.92
CA ALA A 121 -0.51 -0.69 6.09
C ALA A 121 -1.19 -2.06 5.83
N LEU A 122 -0.52 -3.14 6.24
CA LEU A 122 -1.00 -4.51 6.17
C LEU A 122 -0.29 -5.36 7.23
N ILE A 123 -0.97 -6.39 7.79
CA ILE A 123 -0.41 -7.34 8.77
C ILE A 123 -1.11 -8.70 8.72
N LYS A 124 -1.67 -9.08 7.61
CA LYS A 124 -2.36 -10.38 7.46
C LYS A 124 -1.77 -11.18 6.31
N LEU A 125 -2.24 -12.41 6.16
CA LEU A 125 -1.82 -13.31 5.10
C LEU A 125 -0.31 -13.58 5.16
N ASN A 126 0.39 -13.53 4.05
CA ASN A 126 1.84 -13.77 3.99
C ASN A 126 2.65 -12.48 4.29
N TRP A 127 2.46 -11.89 5.45
CA TRP A 127 3.11 -10.65 5.86
C TRP A 127 4.65 -10.77 5.96
N ARG A 128 5.19 -11.96 6.31
CA ARG A 128 6.65 -12.15 6.38
C ARG A 128 7.31 -11.91 5.04
N ASP A 129 6.79 -12.51 3.99
CA ASP A 129 7.31 -12.33 2.63
C ASP A 129 7.02 -10.91 2.10
N TYR A 130 5.90 -10.32 2.49
CA TYR A 130 5.55 -8.95 2.12
C TYR A 130 6.58 -7.94 2.65
N PHE A 131 6.95 -8.02 3.93
CA PHE A 131 7.95 -7.14 4.52
C PHE A 131 9.37 -7.46 4.02
N GLY A 132 9.72 -8.74 3.88
CA GLY A 132 11.00 -9.15 3.32
C GLY A 132 11.20 -8.65 1.88
N GLY A 133 10.19 -8.83 1.04
CA GLY A 133 10.23 -8.35 -0.35
C GLY A 133 10.26 -6.83 -0.48
N ALA A 134 9.58 -6.10 0.43
CA ALA A 134 9.68 -4.64 0.51
C ALA A 134 11.12 -4.19 0.81
N ALA A 135 11.76 -4.82 1.80
CA ALA A 135 13.15 -4.54 2.15
C ALA A 135 14.13 -4.85 1.00
N MET A 136 13.94 -5.99 0.30
CA MET A 136 14.72 -6.35 -0.88
C MET A 136 14.60 -5.29 -1.98
N SER A 137 13.41 -4.76 -2.19
CA SER A 137 13.12 -3.75 -3.20
C SER A 137 13.59 -2.33 -2.81
N GLY A 138 13.95 -2.12 -1.55
CA GLY A 138 14.35 -0.81 -1.04
C GLY A 138 13.20 0.19 -1.01
N VAL A 139 12.00 -0.26 -0.65
CA VAL A 139 10.82 0.58 -0.47
C VAL A 139 10.34 0.56 0.97
N SER A 140 9.69 1.63 1.40
CA SER A 140 9.10 1.68 2.72
C SER A 140 7.83 0.85 2.80
N CYS A 141 7.58 0.24 3.95
CA CYS A 141 6.39 -0.54 4.20
C CYS A 141 5.80 -0.27 5.58
N VAL A 142 4.49 -0.40 5.70
CA VAL A 142 3.74 -0.03 6.89
C VAL A 142 3.10 -1.26 7.51
N ILE A 143 3.36 -1.48 8.79
CA ILE A 143 2.69 -2.50 9.61
C ILE A 143 1.28 -1.99 9.93
N GLY A 144 0.28 -2.79 9.61
CA GLY A 144 -1.12 -2.41 9.80
C GLY A 144 -1.52 -2.27 11.28
N GLU A 145 -2.46 -1.39 11.53
CA GLU A 145 -3.02 -1.03 12.83
C GLU A 145 -3.60 -2.19 13.65
N ASP A 146 -3.92 -3.29 13.06
CA ASP A 146 -4.53 -4.45 13.73
C ASP A 146 -3.49 -5.52 14.15
N ALA A 147 -2.20 -5.16 14.14
CA ALA A 147 -1.10 -6.07 14.44
C ALA A 147 -1.29 -6.76 15.80
N ARG A 148 -1.70 -6.01 16.85
CA ARG A 148 -1.92 -6.55 18.20
C ARG A 148 -2.94 -7.69 18.25
N ASN A 149 -3.97 -7.65 17.39
CA ASN A 149 -5.00 -8.70 17.35
C ASN A 149 -4.54 -9.96 16.60
N ASN A 150 -3.35 -9.93 16.00
CA ASN A 150 -2.73 -11.07 15.34
C ASN A 150 -1.56 -11.67 16.12
N ASP A 151 -1.23 -11.12 17.30
CA ASP A 151 -0.20 -11.67 18.17
C ASP A 151 -0.80 -12.61 19.21
N PRO A 152 -0.56 -13.93 19.10
CA PRO A 152 -1.06 -14.90 20.10
C PRO A 152 -0.31 -14.80 21.45
N ASN A 153 0.85 -14.13 21.47
CA ASN A 153 1.72 -14.00 22.63
C ASN A 153 1.66 -12.59 23.24
N LEU A 154 0.67 -11.77 22.83
CA LEU A 154 0.46 -10.44 23.39
C LEU A 154 0.16 -10.51 24.88
N VAL A 155 0.89 -9.76 25.70
CA VAL A 155 0.64 -9.67 27.14
C VAL A 155 0.17 -8.27 27.49
N MET A 156 -0.90 -8.20 28.27
CA MET A 156 -1.44 -6.96 28.81
C MET A 156 -1.41 -6.96 30.33
N ASN A 157 -1.10 -5.79 30.91
CA ASN A 157 -1.19 -5.56 32.35
C ASN A 157 -1.83 -4.19 32.61
N ASN A 158 -2.82 -4.14 33.50
CA ASN A 158 -3.55 -2.91 33.84
C ASN A 158 -4.05 -2.12 32.61
N GLY A 159 -4.56 -2.81 31.58
CA GLY A 159 -5.09 -2.20 30.38
C GLY A 159 -4.05 -1.66 29.38
N LYS A 160 -2.76 -1.92 29.63
CA LYS A 160 -1.66 -1.55 28.74
C LYS A 160 -0.91 -2.80 28.25
N ILE A 161 -0.37 -2.73 27.05
CA ILE A 161 0.45 -3.79 26.48
C ILE A 161 1.84 -3.74 27.14
N THR A 162 2.31 -4.90 27.61
CA THR A 162 3.64 -5.05 28.21
C THR A 162 4.57 -5.94 27.41
N GLU A 163 4.02 -6.85 26.59
CA GLU A 163 4.76 -7.68 25.64
C GLU A 163 4.03 -7.71 24.30
N PHE A 164 4.79 -7.56 23.21
CA PHE A 164 4.27 -7.60 21.85
C PHE A 164 5.27 -8.31 20.90
N PRO A 165 5.49 -9.62 21.08
CA PRO A 165 6.53 -10.37 20.36
C PRO A 165 6.43 -10.30 18.83
N LEU A 166 5.22 -10.20 18.28
CA LEU A 166 5.02 -10.08 16.83
C LEU A 166 5.78 -8.88 16.24
N LEU A 167 5.98 -7.79 16.99
CA LEU A 167 6.77 -6.65 16.51
C LEU A 167 8.22 -7.04 16.24
N GLN A 168 8.82 -7.90 17.10
CA GLN A 168 10.16 -8.42 16.84
C GLN A 168 10.18 -9.34 15.63
N GLU A 169 9.21 -10.24 15.49
CA GLU A 169 9.14 -11.14 14.35
C GLU A 169 9.03 -10.38 13.01
N ILE A 170 8.33 -9.23 13.02
CA ILE A 170 8.22 -8.37 11.83
C ILE A 170 9.58 -7.72 11.52
N MET A 171 10.27 -7.22 12.53
CA MET A 171 11.65 -6.69 12.35
C MET A 171 12.59 -7.76 11.79
N ASP A 172 12.52 -8.98 12.33
CA ASP A 172 13.32 -10.12 11.86
C ASP A 172 12.98 -10.54 10.42
N SER A 173 11.79 -10.19 9.94
CA SER A 173 11.39 -10.44 8.54
C SER A 173 11.81 -9.34 7.58
N TYR A 174 12.15 -8.16 8.07
CA TYR A 174 12.51 -6.99 7.27
C TYR A 174 14.01 -6.72 7.26
N TYR A 175 14.62 -6.56 8.43
CA TYR A 175 16.01 -6.07 8.56
C TYR A 175 17.09 -6.96 7.94
N PRO A 176 16.97 -8.30 7.87
CA PRO A 176 17.96 -9.12 7.16
C PRO A 176 18.11 -8.78 5.67
N TYR A 177 17.09 -8.18 5.08
CA TYR A 177 17.07 -7.77 3.67
C TYR A 177 17.26 -6.27 3.46
N HIS A 178 17.23 -5.48 4.53
CA HIS A 178 17.31 -4.02 4.46
C HIS A 178 18.74 -3.57 4.13
N ARG A 179 18.89 -2.69 3.14
CA ARG A 179 20.18 -2.19 2.63
C ARG A 179 20.29 -0.67 2.68
N GLY A 180 19.65 -0.03 3.65
CA GLY A 180 19.67 1.42 3.80
C GLY A 180 18.63 2.17 2.97
N PHE A 181 17.75 1.46 2.25
CA PHE A 181 16.66 2.05 1.48
C PHE A 181 15.31 1.61 2.04
N GLY A 182 14.37 2.55 2.09
CA GLY A 182 13.06 2.31 2.68
C GLY A 182 13.08 2.27 4.21
N GLN A 183 11.92 2.15 4.81
CA GLN A 183 11.75 2.11 6.26
C GLN A 183 10.58 1.22 6.65
N LEU A 184 10.71 0.55 7.79
CA LEU A 184 9.62 -0.17 8.42
C LEU A 184 8.86 0.79 9.35
N ILE A 185 7.57 1.00 9.07
CA ILE A 185 6.72 1.99 9.73
C ILE A 185 5.62 1.26 10.49
N LEU A 186 5.37 1.64 11.74
CA LEU A 186 4.26 1.10 12.53
C LEU A 186 3.07 2.06 12.49
N GLN A 187 1.95 1.63 11.92
CA GLN A 187 0.71 2.39 11.97
C GLN A 187 -0.04 2.13 13.27
N CYS A 188 -0.50 3.20 13.91
CA CYS A 188 -1.30 3.14 15.14
C CYS A 188 -2.63 3.88 14.96
N ASN A 189 -3.71 3.22 15.34
CA ASN A 189 -5.04 3.82 15.41
C ASN A 189 -5.40 4.24 16.84
N ALA A 190 -6.64 4.71 17.07
CA ALA A 190 -7.10 5.15 18.37
C ALA A 190 -7.07 4.04 19.43
N ASP A 191 -7.37 2.81 19.05
CA ASP A 191 -7.32 1.66 19.98
C ASP A 191 -5.88 1.30 20.33
N ASP A 192 -4.95 1.35 19.37
CA ASP A 192 -3.54 1.09 19.61
C ASP A 192 -2.92 2.15 20.54
N ASN A 193 -3.26 3.42 20.32
CA ASN A 193 -2.83 4.51 21.19
C ASN A 193 -3.39 4.34 22.61
N PHE A 194 -4.66 3.94 22.73
CA PHE A 194 -5.30 3.72 24.02
C PHE A 194 -4.60 2.65 24.88
N VAL A 195 -4.15 1.55 24.27
CA VAL A 195 -3.48 0.46 24.97
C VAL A 195 -1.96 0.57 25.01
N GLY A 196 -1.36 1.62 24.44
CA GLY A 196 0.07 1.93 24.53
C GLY A 196 0.95 1.20 23.52
N VAL A 197 0.42 0.86 22.33
CA VAL A 197 1.22 0.25 21.25
C VAL A 197 2.41 1.11 20.85
N PRO A 198 2.29 2.43 20.60
CA PRO A 198 3.45 3.24 20.23
C PRO A 198 4.55 3.22 21.28
N GLU A 199 4.17 3.32 22.55
CA GLU A 199 5.12 3.37 23.66
C GLU A 199 5.97 2.08 23.72
N ILE A 200 5.32 0.91 23.71
CA ILE A 200 6.04 -0.35 23.76
C ILE A 200 6.87 -0.61 22.50
N ALA A 201 6.35 -0.24 21.33
CA ALA A 201 7.07 -0.37 20.07
C ALA A 201 8.37 0.45 20.06
N ILE A 202 8.32 1.70 20.51
CA ILE A 202 9.49 2.59 20.52
C ILE A 202 10.45 2.17 21.64
N LYS A 203 9.97 2.10 22.88
CA LYS A 203 10.85 1.93 24.05
C LYS A 203 11.43 0.53 24.18
N LYS A 204 10.66 -0.51 23.82
CA LYS A 204 11.08 -1.91 24.00
C LYS A 204 11.63 -2.53 22.73
N TYR A 205 10.95 -2.31 21.60
CA TYR A 205 11.31 -2.93 20.32
C TYR A 205 12.15 -2.03 19.42
N GLY A 206 12.32 -0.74 19.76
CA GLY A 206 13.22 0.17 19.05
C GLY A 206 12.66 0.69 17.71
N TYR A 207 11.36 0.67 17.52
CA TYR A 207 10.74 1.28 16.35
C TYR A 207 11.00 2.78 16.32
N LYS A 208 11.37 3.30 15.14
CA LYS A 208 11.73 4.70 14.94
C LYS A 208 10.71 5.49 14.12
N ALA A 209 9.77 4.80 13.49
CA ALA A 209 8.83 5.33 12.54
C ALA A 209 7.39 4.97 12.93
N ILE A 210 6.57 5.99 13.18
CA ILE A 210 5.17 5.83 13.62
C ILE A 210 4.25 6.55 12.63
N GLU A 211 3.21 5.86 12.14
CA GLU A 211 2.16 6.46 11.33
C GLU A 211 0.88 6.65 12.16
N ILE A 212 0.46 7.90 12.33
CA ILE A 212 -0.78 8.28 13.01
C ILE A 212 -1.94 8.17 12.02
N LYS A 213 -2.96 7.41 12.40
CA LYS A 213 -4.14 7.23 11.56
C LYS A 213 -5.29 8.13 11.98
N PHE A 214 -5.81 8.91 11.02
CA PHE A 214 -6.90 9.87 11.22
C PHE A 214 -8.30 9.26 11.13
N GLY A 215 -8.44 7.99 11.10
CA GLY A 215 -9.70 7.28 11.08
C GLY A 215 -9.49 5.85 11.54
N GLN A 216 -10.49 5.02 11.31
CA GLN A 216 -10.42 3.60 11.58
C GLN A 216 -10.54 2.83 10.26
N GLY A 217 -9.59 1.93 9.97
CA GLY A 217 -9.52 1.25 8.68
C GLY A 217 -9.28 2.23 7.51
N ALA A 218 -9.11 1.72 6.29
CA ALA A 218 -8.92 2.56 5.10
C ALA A 218 -10.19 3.35 4.72
N LYS A 219 -11.33 3.05 5.32
CA LYS A 219 -12.63 3.70 5.10
C LYS A 219 -13.13 4.49 6.31
N GLY A 220 -12.25 4.81 7.25
CA GLY A 220 -12.61 5.61 8.42
C GLY A 220 -13.41 4.89 9.50
N VAL A 221 -13.85 3.66 9.27
CA VAL A 221 -14.66 2.87 10.22
C VAL A 221 -14.06 1.50 10.42
N GLN A 222 -13.87 1.10 11.67
CA GLN A 222 -13.57 -0.28 11.97
C GLN A 222 -14.80 -1.17 11.84
N PRO A 223 -14.67 -2.38 11.30
CA PRO A 223 -15.79 -3.29 11.21
C PRO A 223 -16.24 -3.74 12.59
N LEU A 224 -17.54 -3.98 12.70
CA LEU A 224 -18.10 -4.72 13.83
C LEU A 224 -17.70 -6.19 13.71
N LYS A 225 -16.99 -6.68 14.72
CA LYS A 225 -16.59 -8.08 14.79
C LYS A 225 -17.54 -8.83 15.72
N ARG A 226 -18.37 -9.70 15.18
CA ARG A 226 -19.27 -10.53 15.99
C ARG A 226 -18.45 -11.51 16.84
N LEU A 227 -18.74 -11.54 18.13
CA LEU A 227 -18.16 -12.46 19.10
C LEU A 227 -19.21 -13.55 19.40
N LYS A 228 -18.75 -14.80 19.42
CA LYS A 228 -19.68 -15.96 19.44
C LYS A 228 -20.34 -16.20 20.80
N ASN A 229 -19.71 -15.79 21.89
CA ASN A 229 -20.15 -16.06 23.25
C ASN A 229 -19.67 -15.00 24.24
N LEU A 230 -20.17 -15.05 25.46
CA LEU A 230 -19.83 -14.14 26.55
C LEU A 230 -18.34 -14.22 26.94
N GLU A 231 -17.75 -15.41 26.93
CA GLU A 231 -16.35 -15.62 27.27
C GLU A 231 -15.42 -14.83 26.33
N MET A 232 -15.62 -14.96 25.02
CA MET A 232 -14.89 -14.17 24.01
C MET A 232 -15.12 -12.67 24.17
N ALA A 233 -16.33 -12.27 24.60
CA ALA A 233 -16.66 -10.88 24.82
C ALA A 233 -15.87 -10.30 26.00
N ILE A 234 -15.80 -11.02 27.11
CA ILE A 234 -15.01 -10.67 28.30
C ILE A 234 -13.52 -10.63 27.96
N GLU A 235 -13.01 -11.63 27.26
CA GLU A 235 -11.61 -11.68 26.80
C GLU A 235 -11.26 -10.46 25.96
N LYS A 236 -12.08 -10.11 24.95
CA LYS A 236 -11.83 -8.95 24.10
C LYS A 236 -11.92 -7.64 24.87
N GLN A 237 -12.84 -7.53 25.82
CA GLN A 237 -12.91 -6.36 26.70
C GLN A 237 -11.65 -6.23 27.57
N ALA A 238 -11.15 -7.34 28.13
CA ALA A 238 -9.90 -7.37 28.88
C ALA A 238 -8.68 -6.97 28.05
N MET A 239 -8.70 -7.25 26.75
CA MET A 239 -7.70 -6.78 25.77
C MET A 239 -7.88 -5.29 25.37
N GLY A 240 -8.73 -4.54 26.06
CA GLY A 240 -8.96 -3.13 25.82
C GLY A 240 -9.88 -2.80 24.64
N CYS A 241 -10.55 -3.79 24.03
CA CYS A 241 -11.54 -3.55 22.98
C CYS A 241 -12.85 -3.01 23.58
N LEU A 242 -13.54 -2.17 22.81
CA LEU A 242 -14.94 -1.84 23.09
C LEU A 242 -15.82 -3.03 22.70
N VAL A 243 -16.68 -3.46 23.61
CA VAL A 243 -17.62 -4.56 23.34
C VAL A 243 -19.04 -4.12 23.60
N HIS A 244 -19.94 -4.39 22.67
CA HIS A 244 -21.35 -4.06 22.76
C HIS A 244 -22.22 -5.32 22.50
N PRO A 245 -23.26 -5.56 23.36
CA PRO A 245 -23.49 -4.94 24.65
C PRO A 245 -22.34 -5.20 25.63
N ASP A 246 -22.25 -4.42 26.71
CA ASP A 246 -21.17 -4.54 27.70
C ASP A 246 -21.22 -5.89 28.43
N PRO A 247 -20.21 -6.78 28.23
CA PRO A 247 -20.21 -8.09 28.83
C PRO A 247 -19.95 -8.08 30.37
N SER A 248 -19.57 -6.92 30.93
CA SER A 248 -19.38 -6.76 32.38
C SER A 248 -20.66 -6.42 33.12
N ASP A 249 -21.70 -5.91 32.39
CA ASP A 249 -23.00 -5.56 32.97
C ASP A 249 -23.72 -6.84 33.47
N PRO A 250 -24.08 -6.91 34.76
CA PRO A 250 -24.80 -8.05 35.32
C PRO A 250 -26.11 -8.37 34.59
N LYS A 251 -26.84 -7.34 34.13
CA LYS A 251 -28.09 -7.53 33.37
C LYS A 251 -27.84 -8.16 32.00
N ILE A 252 -26.74 -7.83 31.35
CA ILE A 252 -26.35 -8.45 30.07
C ILE A 252 -25.94 -9.89 30.29
N LYS A 253 -25.22 -10.21 31.36
CA LYS A 253 -24.88 -11.59 31.70
C LYS A 253 -26.11 -12.43 31.95
N GLU A 254 -27.04 -11.94 32.78
CA GLU A 254 -28.31 -12.59 33.03
C GLU A 254 -29.13 -12.78 31.75
N ALA A 255 -29.21 -11.76 30.91
CA ALA A 255 -29.88 -11.84 29.60
C ALA A 255 -29.24 -12.88 28.68
N TYR A 256 -27.91 -12.97 28.69
CA TYR A 256 -27.19 -13.99 27.91
C TYR A 256 -27.48 -15.40 28.41
N GLU A 257 -27.43 -15.64 29.72
CA GLU A 257 -27.73 -16.93 30.34
C GLU A 257 -29.17 -17.38 30.06
N ASN A 258 -30.10 -16.42 29.99
CA ASN A 258 -31.52 -16.66 29.65
C ASN A 258 -31.78 -16.71 28.12
N GLY A 259 -30.74 -16.61 27.29
CA GLY A 259 -30.88 -16.63 25.82
C GLY A 259 -31.47 -15.35 25.19
N ALA A 260 -31.60 -14.27 25.96
CA ALA A 260 -32.15 -12.99 25.51
C ALA A 260 -31.09 -12.07 24.87
N CYS A 261 -29.80 -12.31 25.10
CA CYS A 261 -28.69 -11.59 24.47
C CYS A 261 -27.84 -12.61 23.66
N PRO A 262 -28.13 -12.80 22.37
CA PRO A 262 -27.55 -13.91 21.60
C PRO A 262 -26.14 -13.65 21.08
N SER A 263 -25.66 -12.42 21.08
CA SER A 263 -24.34 -12.09 20.53
C SER A 263 -23.79 -10.76 21.03
N PHE A 264 -22.45 -10.67 20.98
CA PHE A 264 -21.67 -9.49 21.28
C PHE A 264 -20.93 -9.01 20.02
N TYR A 265 -20.53 -7.74 20.02
CA TYR A 265 -19.75 -7.15 18.95
C TYR A 265 -18.55 -6.40 19.54
N SER A 266 -17.37 -6.67 18.99
CA SER A 266 -16.19 -5.84 19.23
C SER A 266 -16.25 -4.66 18.29
N CYS A 267 -16.11 -3.45 18.82
CA CYS A 267 -16.14 -2.18 18.11
C CYS A 267 -14.79 -1.47 18.25
N GLY A 268 -14.36 -0.77 17.22
CA GLY A 268 -13.20 0.12 17.31
C GLY A 268 -13.60 1.51 17.83
N ARG A 269 -12.65 2.19 18.49
CA ARG A 269 -12.80 3.58 18.89
C ARG A 269 -12.67 4.49 17.68
N PHE A 270 -13.51 5.52 17.60
CA PHE A 270 -13.26 6.63 16.69
C PHE A 270 -12.23 7.58 17.31
N PRO A 271 -11.21 7.98 16.57
CA PRO A 271 -10.33 9.04 17.01
C PRO A 271 -11.10 10.37 17.02
N VAL A 272 -10.93 11.14 18.08
CA VAL A 272 -11.44 12.51 18.16
C VAL A 272 -10.23 13.43 18.19
N TRP A 273 -9.78 13.82 17.00
CA TRP A 273 -8.61 14.66 16.84
C TRP A 273 -8.99 16.15 16.91
N THR A 274 -8.18 16.91 17.62
CA THR A 274 -8.09 18.39 17.55
C THR A 274 -6.65 18.74 17.22
N GLU A 275 -6.42 19.94 16.72
CA GLU A 275 -5.04 20.41 16.42
C GLU A 275 -4.14 20.35 17.65
N GLU A 276 -4.70 20.67 18.83
CA GLU A 276 -3.99 20.64 20.09
C GLU A 276 -3.60 19.22 20.52
N ASN A 277 -4.57 18.28 20.55
CA ASN A 277 -4.28 16.93 21.03
C ASN A 277 -3.38 16.16 20.07
N ILE A 278 -3.44 16.45 18.76
CA ILE A 278 -2.52 15.85 17.78
C ILE A 278 -1.09 16.38 17.98
N LYS A 279 -0.93 17.68 18.24
CA LYS A 279 0.38 18.27 18.52
C LYS A 279 1.00 17.63 19.75
N ILE A 280 0.26 17.53 20.85
CA ILE A 280 0.71 16.85 22.07
C ILE A 280 1.13 15.41 21.76
N HIS A 281 0.31 14.67 21.02
CA HIS A 281 0.62 13.28 20.67
C HIS A 281 1.90 13.16 19.82
N ILE A 282 2.16 14.08 18.90
CA ILE A 282 3.39 14.13 18.12
C ILE A 282 4.60 14.41 19.02
N GLU A 283 4.48 15.36 19.95
CA GLU A 283 5.51 15.70 20.92
C GLU A 283 5.84 14.49 21.81
N ASP A 284 4.83 13.82 22.35
CA ASP A 284 4.97 12.58 23.13
C ASP A 284 5.71 11.48 22.35
N LEU A 285 5.34 11.24 21.08
CA LEU A 285 6.01 10.25 20.24
C LEU A 285 7.50 10.58 20.04
N ARG A 286 7.83 11.85 19.81
CA ARG A 286 9.22 12.31 19.66
C ARG A 286 10.00 12.16 20.96
N GLU A 287 9.42 12.51 22.11
CA GLU A 287 10.01 12.31 23.41
C GLU A 287 10.26 10.84 23.74
N MET A 288 9.38 9.94 23.28
CA MET A 288 9.58 8.50 23.39
C MET A 288 10.73 7.97 22.53
N GLY A 289 11.14 8.72 21.48
CA GLY A 289 12.25 8.36 20.60
C GLY A 289 11.84 8.06 19.15
N ALA A 290 10.64 8.44 18.71
CA ALA A 290 10.26 8.39 17.29
C ALA A 290 11.10 9.40 16.49
N GLU A 291 11.73 8.93 15.42
CA GLU A 291 12.58 9.75 14.54
C GLU A 291 11.80 10.28 13.34
N ASN A 292 10.85 9.48 12.83
CA ASN A 292 9.97 9.88 11.74
C ASN A 292 8.51 9.69 12.15
N ILE A 293 7.67 10.65 11.82
CA ILE A 293 6.23 10.62 12.09
C ILE A 293 5.46 10.85 10.79
N TYR A 294 4.49 10.00 10.55
CA TYR A 294 3.68 9.97 9.34
C TYR A 294 2.20 10.13 9.66
N PHE A 295 1.46 10.65 8.70
CA PHE A 295 0.01 10.72 8.78
C PHE A 295 -0.62 9.83 7.70
N LYS A 296 -1.73 9.20 8.05
CA LYS A 296 -2.59 8.50 7.10
C LYS A 296 -4.04 8.87 7.26
N MET A 297 -4.68 9.25 6.16
CA MET A 297 -6.12 9.46 6.13
C MET A 297 -6.75 8.93 4.83
N ALA A 298 -8.06 8.73 4.87
CA ALA A 298 -8.84 8.47 3.67
C ALA A 298 -9.26 9.80 3.00
N GLY A 299 -9.93 9.73 1.87
CA GLY A 299 -10.47 10.90 1.18
C GLY A 299 -11.68 11.48 1.89
N TYR A 300 -11.46 12.10 3.04
CA TYR A 300 -12.49 12.80 3.80
C TYR A 300 -12.89 14.13 3.15
N ASP A 301 -13.59 14.95 3.89
CA ASP A 301 -13.98 16.30 3.50
C ASP A 301 -12.75 17.14 3.09
N GLU A 302 -12.93 18.02 2.12
CA GLU A 302 -11.85 18.83 1.54
C GLU A 302 -11.20 19.78 2.56
N ALA A 303 -12.02 20.32 3.49
CA ALA A 303 -11.49 21.16 4.56
C ALA A 303 -10.62 20.35 5.55
N ASP A 304 -10.94 19.08 5.78
CA ASP A 304 -10.12 18.19 6.60
C ASP A 304 -8.84 17.73 5.88
N LEU A 305 -8.88 17.56 4.55
CA LEU A 305 -7.67 17.31 3.75
C LEU A 305 -6.68 18.49 3.90
N GLU A 306 -7.16 19.72 3.75
CA GLU A 306 -6.34 20.92 3.91
C GLU A 306 -5.83 21.07 5.34
N ARG A 307 -6.70 20.89 6.34
CA ARG A 307 -6.32 20.96 7.75
C ARG A 307 -5.20 19.98 8.10
N VAL A 308 -5.32 18.72 7.66
CA VAL A 308 -4.28 17.70 7.91
C VAL A 308 -2.95 18.08 7.25
N LEU A 309 -2.97 18.59 6.03
CA LEU A 309 -1.74 19.05 5.35
C LEU A 309 -1.11 20.25 6.08
N ARG A 310 -1.91 21.22 6.52
CA ARG A 310 -1.41 22.37 7.30
C ARG A 310 -0.83 21.92 8.65
N MET A 311 -1.50 21.00 9.34
CA MET A 311 -0.95 20.42 10.57
C MET A 311 0.35 19.65 10.30
N ALA A 312 0.43 18.94 9.19
CA ALA A 312 1.65 18.23 8.80
C ALA A 312 2.82 19.20 8.55
N CYS A 313 2.57 20.33 7.86
CA CYS A 313 3.56 21.39 7.69
C CYS A 313 4.00 21.99 9.03
N ALA A 314 3.05 22.35 9.89
CA ALA A 314 3.31 23.01 11.18
C ALA A 314 4.05 22.10 12.17
N ASN A 315 3.92 20.79 12.07
CA ASN A 315 4.51 19.82 12.99
C ASN A 315 5.66 19.01 12.36
N GLU A 316 6.18 19.43 11.20
CA GLU A 316 7.32 18.78 10.51
C GLU A 316 7.08 17.26 10.34
N ILE A 317 5.88 16.90 9.86
CA ILE A 317 5.52 15.51 9.54
C ILE A 317 6.28 15.09 8.28
N ASP A 318 6.80 13.88 8.28
CA ASP A 318 7.69 13.41 7.23
C ASP A 318 6.94 13.05 5.94
N MET A 319 5.73 12.50 6.06
CA MET A 319 4.91 12.12 4.92
C MET A 319 3.42 12.04 5.32
N VAL A 320 2.54 12.35 4.36
CA VAL A 320 1.09 12.14 4.47
C VAL A 320 0.63 11.18 3.39
N THR A 321 -0.01 10.09 3.79
CA THR A 321 -0.62 9.13 2.88
C THR A 321 -2.12 9.33 2.78
N PHE A 322 -2.63 9.57 1.56
CA PHE A 322 -4.05 9.68 1.26
C PHE A 322 -4.58 8.44 0.56
N ASP A 323 -5.67 7.87 1.06
CA ASP A 323 -6.25 6.62 0.58
C ASP A 323 -7.60 6.87 -0.10
N GLY A 324 -7.65 6.75 -1.42
CA GLY A 324 -8.86 6.96 -2.21
C GLY A 324 -9.87 5.80 -2.10
N ALA A 325 -11.01 5.97 -2.76
CA ALA A 325 -12.13 5.02 -2.72
C ALA A 325 -11.78 3.59 -3.18
N GLY A 326 -10.77 3.43 -4.04
CA GLY A 326 -10.25 2.11 -4.44
C GLY A 326 -9.50 1.37 -3.32
N GLY A 327 -9.09 2.06 -2.26
CA GLY A 327 -8.50 1.46 -1.07
C GLY A 327 -9.55 0.83 -0.16
N GLY A 328 -9.10 0.05 0.78
CA GLY A 328 -9.96 -0.54 1.80
C GLY A 328 -9.52 -1.94 2.19
N SER A 329 -10.07 -2.43 3.30
CA SER A 329 -9.84 -3.78 3.78
C SER A 329 -11.08 -4.64 3.58
N GLY A 330 -10.90 -5.96 3.49
CA GLY A 330 -12.01 -6.92 3.48
C GLY A 330 -12.90 -6.87 4.74
N TYR A 331 -12.54 -6.07 5.72
CA TYR A 331 -13.33 -5.81 6.92
C TYR A 331 -14.23 -4.58 6.83
N SER A 332 -14.09 -3.76 5.80
CA SER A 332 -15.00 -2.64 5.59
C SER A 332 -16.39 -3.15 5.19
N PRO A 333 -17.47 -2.49 5.62
CA PRO A 333 -18.80 -2.78 5.09
C PRO A 333 -18.78 -2.76 3.56
N SER A 334 -19.39 -3.76 2.92
CA SER A 334 -19.28 -3.97 1.48
C SER A 334 -19.68 -2.73 0.65
N LYS A 335 -20.69 -2.00 1.09
CA LYS A 335 -21.09 -0.74 0.43
C LYS A 335 -20.03 0.35 0.54
N MET A 336 -19.32 0.44 1.66
CA MET A 336 -18.26 1.43 1.82
C MET A 336 -17.05 1.19 0.93
N MET A 337 -16.86 -0.03 0.42
CA MET A 337 -15.76 -0.32 -0.52
C MET A 337 -15.87 0.51 -1.80
N ASN A 338 -17.09 0.81 -2.25
CA ASN A 338 -17.32 1.48 -3.52
C ASN A 338 -18.13 2.78 -3.39
N GLU A 339 -18.87 2.99 -2.28
CA GLU A 339 -19.82 4.09 -2.14
C GLU A 339 -19.32 5.20 -1.19
N TRP A 340 -18.08 5.12 -0.72
CA TRP A 340 -17.55 6.07 0.24
C TRP A 340 -16.18 6.60 -0.17
N SER A 341 -15.93 7.89 0.09
CA SER A 341 -14.70 8.60 -0.22
C SER A 341 -14.57 9.00 -1.70
N TYR A 342 -13.62 9.86 -2.01
CA TYR A 342 -13.29 10.26 -3.38
C TYR A 342 -12.64 9.11 -4.15
N PRO A 343 -12.99 8.89 -5.43
CA PRO A 343 -12.15 8.10 -6.34
C PRO A 343 -10.71 8.60 -6.29
N THR A 344 -9.75 7.66 -6.33
CA THR A 344 -8.34 7.97 -6.05
C THR A 344 -7.79 9.12 -6.90
N ILE A 345 -8.10 9.14 -8.19
CA ILE A 345 -7.66 10.24 -9.09
C ILE A 345 -8.27 11.60 -8.71
N MET A 346 -9.53 11.62 -8.25
CA MET A 346 -10.18 12.86 -7.81
C MET A 346 -9.60 13.36 -6.49
N LEU A 347 -9.31 12.43 -5.57
CA LEU A 347 -8.62 12.73 -4.32
C LEU A 347 -7.24 13.33 -4.59
N GLU A 348 -6.48 12.68 -5.46
CA GLU A 348 -5.16 13.15 -5.87
C GLU A 348 -5.20 14.59 -6.37
N GLN A 349 -6.13 14.92 -7.28
CA GLN A 349 -6.25 16.28 -7.80
C GLN A 349 -6.60 17.31 -6.73
N LYS A 350 -7.47 16.96 -5.78
CA LYS A 350 -7.78 17.84 -4.65
C LYS A 350 -6.55 18.07 -3.77
N VAL A 351 -5.82 17.01 -3.44
CA VAL A 351 -4.57 17.11 -2.67
C VAL A 351 -3.54 17.97 -3.39
N VAL A 352 -3.34 17.77 -4.70
CA VAL A 352 -2.43 18.59 -5.51
C VAL A 352 -2.83 20.07 -5.49
N GLN A 353 -4.12 20.39 -5.63
CA GLN A 353 -4.62 21.76 -5.55
C GLN A 353 -4.33 22.41 -4.19
N ILE A 354 -4.59 21.70 -3.11
CA ILE A 354 -4.28 22.15 -1.74
C ILE A 354 -2.77 22.35 -1.57
N CYS A 355 -1.96 21.41 -2.04
CA CYS A 355 -0.50 21.53 -1.99
C CYS A 355 0.01 22.76 -2.77
N LYS A 356 -0.53 23.06 -3.94
CA LYS A 356 -0.23 24.26 -4.72
C LYS A 356 -0.52 25.54 -3.92
N GLN A 357 -1.64 25.58 -3.21
CA GLN A 357 -2.02 26.71 -2.37
C GLN A 357 -1.05 26.86 -1.19
N ILE A 358 -0.81 25.80 -0.42
CA ILE A 358 0.08 25.80 0.75
C ILE A 358 1.51 26.22 0.34
N LYS A 359 2.00 25.73 -0.80
CA LYS A 359 3.32 26.11 -1.33
C LYS A 359 3.41 27.59 -1.70
N LYS A 360 2.34 28.18 -2.26
CA LYS A 360 2.27 29.63 -2.56
C LYS A 360 2.37 30.48 -1.28
N GLU A 361 1.91 29.96 -0.16
CA GLU A 361 2.01 30.61 1.15
C GLU A 361 3.42 30.48 1.78
N GLY A 362 4.33 29.77 1.11
CA GLY A 362 5.73 29.60 1.56
C GLY A 362 5.92 28.49 2.60
N LEU A 363 4.91 27.66 2.86
CA LEU A 363 5.05 26.55 3.80
C LEU A 363 5.76 25.36 3.15
N LEU A 364 6.55 24.65 3.96
CA LEU A 364 7.26 23.45 3.54
C LEU A 364 6.30 22.24 3.61
N LEU A 365 6.01 21.66 2.47
CA LEU A 365 5.15 20.49 2.37
C LEU A 365 5.85 19.21 2.84
N PRO A 366 5.16 18.30 3.52
CA PRO A 366 5.63 16.92 3.68
C PRO A 366 5.66 16.19 2.35
N ALA A 367 6.31 15.04 2.30
CA ALA A 367 6.12 14.11 1.17
C ALA A 367 4.66 13.62 1.13
N ILE A 368 4.12 13.44 -0.06
CA ILE A 368 2.74 12.99 -0.24
C ILE A 368 2.72 11.65 -0.96
N THR A 369 2.03 10.69 -0.37
CA THR A 369 1.73 9.40 -1.00
C THR A 369 0.25 9.31 -1.33
N ILE A 370 -0.07 8.92 -2.56
CA ILE A 370 -1.43 8.55 -2.96
C ILE A 370 -1.58 7.04 -3.01
N THR A 371 -2.67 6.51 -2.48
CA THR A 371 -2.97 5.08 -2.52
C THR A 371 -4.46 4.85 -2.77
N GLY A 372 -4.84 3.66 -3.15
CA GLY A 372 -6.24 3.30 -3.40
C GLY A 372 -6.46 2.66 -4.75
N GLY A 373 -6.09 1.37 -4.86
CA GLY A 373 -6.42 0.55 -6.01
C GLY A 373 -5.34 0.43 -7.09
N PHE A 374 -4.14 0.88 -6.83
CA PHE A 374 -3.02 0.72 -7.77
C PHE A 374 -2.51 -0.71 -7.84
N ALA A 375 -2.16 -1.16 -9.05
CA ALA A 375 -1.66 -2.51 -9.32
C ALA A 375 -0.73 -2.61 -10.54
N SER A 376 -0.57 -1.56 -11.35
CA SER A 376 0.24 -1.60 -12.58
C SER A 376 1.08 -0.35 -12.77
N GLU A 377 2.14 -0.47 -13.56
CA GLU A 377 3.14 0.58 -13.83
C GLU A 377 2.56 1.81 -14.53
N ASP A 378 1.57 1.62 -15.40
CA ASP A 378 0.90 2.73 -16.07
C ASP A 378 0.10 3.59 -15.09
N GLN A 379 -0.54 2.96 -14.11
CA GLN A 379 -1.25 3.67 -13.04
C GLN A 379 -0.27 4.46 -12.17
N VAL A 380 0.88 3.86 -11.82
CA VAL A 380 1.93 4.54 -11.05
C VAL A 380 2.49 5.73 -11.82
N PHE A 381 2.83 5.55 -13.09
CA PHE A 381 3.33 6.64 -13.94
C PHE A 381 2.32 7.79 -14.05
N LYS A 382 1.04 7.46 -14.32
CA LYS A 382 -0.03 8.46 -14.46
C LYS A 382 -0.28 9.22 -13.16
N ALA A 383 -0.25 8.54 -12.00
CA ALA A 383 -0.38 9.21 -10.71
C ALA A 383 0.79 10.17 -10.45
N LEU A 384 2.03 9.76 -10.71
CA LEU A 384 3.18 10.66 -10.56
C LEU A 384 3.11 11.85 -11.53
N ALA A 385 2.66 11.62 -12.77
CA ALA A 385 2.51 12.67 -13.77
C ALA A 385 1.38 13.66 -13.42
N LEU A 386 0.22 13.18 -12.99
CA LEU A 386 -0.89 14.02 -12.51
C LEU A 386 -0.56 14.73 -11.19
N GLY A 387 0.33 14.13 -10.42
CA GLY A 387 0.82 14.66 -9.16
C GLY A 387 1.72 15.90 -9.30
N GLU A 388 2.24 16.19 -10.50
CA GLU A 388 3.04 17.38 -10.83
C GLU A 388 4.19 17.66 -9.84
N GLY A 389 4.87 16.60 -9.37
CA GLY A 389 5.93 16.68 -8.37
C GLY A 389 5.47 16.92 -6.92
N TYR A 390 4.15 17.06 -6.67
CA TYR A 390 3.59 17.08 -5.32
C TYR A 390 3.38 15.66 -4.76
N ILE A 391 3.03 14.72 -5.62
CA ILE A 391 2.96 13.30 -5.25
C ILE A 391 4.35 12.69 -5.41
N THR A 392 4.92 12.25 -4.30
CA THR A 392 6.29 11.72 -4.25
C THR A 392 6.34 10.20 -4.38
N SER A 393 5.23 9.52 -4.06
CA SER A 393 5.13 8.08 -4.15
C SER A 393 3.69 7.60 -4.27
N VAL A 394 3.55 6.35 -4.71
CA VAL A 394 2.27 5.66 -4.90
C VAL A 394 2.22 4.42 -4.02
N GLY A 395 1.08 4.19 -3.37
CA GLY A 395 0.91 3.06 -2.47
C GLY A 395 0.31 1.82 -3.16
N LEU A 396 1.02 0.68 -3.12
CA LEU A 396 0.54 -0.62 -3.62
C LEU A 396 0.41 -1.61 -2.46
N CYS A 397 -0.81 -1.95 -2.07
CA CYS A 397 -1.06 -2.83 -0.92
C CYS A 397 -1.43 -4.26 -1.35
N ARG A 398 -2.68 -4.48 -1.77
CA ARG A 398 -3.20 -5.82 -2.09
C ARG A 398 -2.45 -6.50 -3.24
N ALA A 399 -2.02 -5.75 -4.22
CA ALA A 399 -1.27 -6.28 -5.35
C ALA A 399 0.08 -6.88 -4.91
N ALA A 400 0.84 -6.17 -4.07
CA ALA A 400 2.10 -6.68 -3.51
C ALA A 400 1.87 -7.90 -2.60
N MET A 401 0.78 -7.91 -1.81
CA MET A 401 0.41 -9.10 -1.01
C MET A 401 0.03 -10.29 -1.90
N ALA A 402 -0.69 -10.05 -2.99
CA ALA A 402 -0.99 -11.10 -3.97
C ALA A 402 0.29 -11.67 -4.58
N ALA A 403 1.29 -10.83 -4.85
CA ALA A 403 2.61 -11.27 -5.32
C ALA A 403 3.33 -12.15 -4.28
N ALA A 404 3.29 -11.78 -2.99
CA ALA A 404 3.84 -12.60 -1.91
C ALA A 404 3.20 -14.00 -1.86
N MET A 405 1.86 -14.03 -1.86
CA MET A 405 1.11 -15.28 -1.75
C MET A 405 1.29 -16.18 -2.98
N THR A 406 1.18 -15.61 -4.18
CA THR A 406 1.31 -16.38 -5.43
C THR A 406 2.75 -16.82 -5.67
N GLY A 407 3.73 -15.96 -5.37
CA GLY A 407 5.15 -16.33 -5.42
C GLY A 407 5.45 -17.52 -4.52
N GLN A 408 5.01 -17.50 -3.27
CA GLN A 408 5.18 -18.61 -2.35
C GLN A 408 4.51 -19.90 -2.87
N LYS A 409 3.25 -19.82 -3.31
CA LYS A 409 2.52 -21.00 -3.79
C LYS A 409 3.16 -21.61 -5.03
N ILE A 410 3.49 -20.79 -6.02
CA ILE A 410 4.09 -21.26 -7.27
C ILE A 410 5.49 -21.84 -7.00
N GLY A 411 6.29 -21.20 -6.16
CA GLY A 411 7.59 -21.73 -5.75
C GLY A 411 7.49 -23.10 -5.07
N ALA A 412 6.49 -23.31 -4.21
CA ALA A 412 6.24 -24.61 -3.61
C ALA A 412 5.84 -25.66 -4.67
N GLN A 413 4.98 -25.32 -5.61
CA GLN A 413 4.58 -26.21 -6.70
C GLN A 413 5.78 -26.61 -7.59
N ILE A 414 6.68 -25.66 -7.88
CA ILE A 414 7.89 -25.94 -8.65
C ILE A 414 8.78 -26.93 -7.89
N LYS A 415 9.01 -26.71 -6.58
CA LYS A 415 9.80 -27.62 -5.73
C LYS A 415 9.20 -29.03 -5.63
N GLU A 416 7.89 -29.15 -5.76
CA GLU A 416 7.17 -30.44 -5.80
C GLU A 416 7.15 -31.08 -7.21
N GLY A 417 7.73 -30.43 -8.22
CA GLY A 417 7.65 -30.88 -9.62
C GLY A 417 6.28 -30.70 -10.29
N LYS A 418 5.38 -29.93 -9.66
CA LYS A 418 4.02 -29.62 -10.14
C LYS A 418 3.98 -28.26 -10.82
N ILE A 419 4.83 -28.03 -11.81
CA ILE A 419 5.01 -26.72 -12.46
C ILE A 419 3.73 -26.36 -13.24
N PRO A 420 3.08 -25.22 -12.96
CA PRO A 420 1.93 -24.78 -13.74
C PRO A 420 2.31 -24.63 -15.23
N PRO A 421 1.42 -25.03 -16.17
CA PRO A 421 1.75 -25.11 -17.60
C PRO A 421 2.35 -23.84 -18.19
N ILE A 422 1.90 -22.67 -17.72
CA ILE A 422 2.38 -21.38 -18.22
C ILE A 422 3.87 -21.12 -17.90
N PHE A 423 4.42 -21.74 -16.85
CA PHE A 423 5.81 -21.57 -16.45
C PHE A 423 6.75 -22.65 -16.98
N GLN A 424 6.23 -23.75 -17.53
CA GLN A 424 7.04 -24.88 -18.01
C GLN A 424 8.01 -24.48 -19.14
N ALA A 425 7.65 -23.46 -19.92
CA ALA A 425 8.52 -22.94 -20.98
C ALA A 425 9.77 -22.21 -20.46
N PHE A 426 9.78 -21.82 -19.18
CA PHE A 426 10.86 -21.04 -18.57
C PHE A 426 11.87 -21.91 -17.80
N GLY A 427 11.53 -23.16 -17.49
CA GLY A 427 12.42 -24.07 -16.79
C GLY A 427 11.71 -25.09 -15.92
N LYS A 428 12.49 -25.76 -15.04
CA LYS A 428 12.03 -26.81 -14.14
C LYS A 428 12.32 -26.54 -12.67
N THR A 429 13.17 -25.58 -12.37
CA THR A 429 13.57 -25.22 -11.00
C THR A 429 13.19 -23.79 -10.68
N VAL A 430 13.26 -23.43 -9.41
CA VAL A 430 13.03 -22.05 -8.95
C VAL A 430 14.04 -21.11 -9.59
N GLU A 431 15.29 -21.51 -9.66
CA GLU A 431 16.40 -20.73 -10.19
C GLU A 431 16.24 -20.42 -11.69
N GLU A 432 15.63 -21.35 -12.45
CA GLU A 432 15.36 -21.15 -13.87
C GLU A 432 14.12 -20.28 -14.12
N ILE A 433 13.10 -20.42 -13.29
CA ILE A 433 11.78 -19.82 -13.51
C ILE A 433 11.69 -18.41 -12.90
N TYR A 434 12.22 -18.20 -11.68
CA TYR A 434 12.22 -16.88 -11.02
C TYR A 434 13.31 -15.99 -11.61
N SER A 435 12.96 -15.24 -12.64
CA SER A 435 13.91 -14.55 -13.51
C SER A 435 14.71 -13.43 -12.86
N ASP A 436 14.27 -12.90 -11.70
CA ASP A 436 14.99 -11.87 -10.96
C ASP A 436 15.85 -12.43 -9.81
N LEU A 437 15.90 -13.76 -9.66
CA LEU A 437 16.76 -14.39 -8.66
C LEU A 437 18.26 -14.14 -8.92
N PRO A 438 18.75 -14.11 -10.18
CA PRO A 438 20.11 -13.66 -10.47
C PRO A 438 20.42 -12.23 -9.98
N ASP A 439 19.48 -11.30 -10.10
CA ASP A 439 19.65 -9.93 -9.60
C ASP A 439 19.76 -9.90 -8.07
N LEU A 440 18.93 -10.69 -7.38
CA LEU A 440 19.06 -10.88 -5.93
C LEU A 440 20.38 -11.53 -5.54
N CYS A 441 20.88 -12.50 -6.34
CA CYS A 441 22.20 -13.07 -6.12
C CYS A 441 23.34 -12.06 -6.33
N ALA A 442 23.18 -11.14 -7.27
CA ALA A 442 24.14 -10.05 -7.45
C ALA A 442 24.18 -9.09 -6.24
N ILE A 443 23.03 -8.90 -5.60
CA ILE A 443 22.87 -8.01 -4.45
C ILE A 443 23.29 -8.68 -3.13
N TYR A 444 22.83 -9.91 -2.87
CA TYR A 444 22.97 -10.60 -1.59
C TYR A 444 23.96 -11.78 -1.62
N GLY A 445 24.53 -12.08 -2.79
CA GLY A 445 25.33 -13.27 -2.95
C GLY A 445 24.51 -14.57 -2.99
N LYS A 446 25.18 -15.70 -2.80
CA LYS A 446 24.55 -17.03 -2.89
C LYS A 446 23.43 -17.29 -1.89
N GLN A 447 23.38 -16.53 -0.77
CA GLN A 447 22.30 -16.67 0.21
C GLN A 447 20.91 -16.35 -0.38
N ALA A 448 20.83 -15.59 -1.49
CA ALA A 448 19.57 -15.30 -2.17
C ALA A 448 18.86 -16.56 -2.68
N LEU A 449 19.60 -17.67 -2.91
CA LEU A 449 19.02 -18.95 -3.30
C LEU A 449 18.15 -19.58 -2.21
N ASP A 450 18.36 -19.19 -0.95
CA ASP A 450 17.61 -19.68 0.21
C ASP A 450 16.42 -18.77 0.58
N PHE A 451 16.24 -17.65 -0.14
CA PHE A 451 15.16 -16.72 0.14
C PHE A 451 13.80 -17.34 -0.15
N SER A 452 12.79 -16.90 0.63
CA SER A 452 11.41 -17.30 0.37
C SER A 452 10.96 -16.85 -1.02
N THR A 453 10.39 -17.77 -1.79
CA THR A 453 9.85 -17.46 -3.12
C THR A 453 8.69 -16.45 -3.06
N GLY A 454 8.02 -16.28 -1.92
CA GLY A 454 7.04 -15.23 -1.73
C GLY A 454 7.69 -13.85 -1.62
N ALA A 455 8.81 -13.72 -0.89
CA ALA A 455 9.56 -12.47 -0.81
C ALA A 455 10.20 -12.11 -2.16
N ILE A 456 10.75 -13.11 -2.87
CA ILE A 456 11.23 -12.95 -4.26
C ILE A 456 10.07 -12.47 -5.15
N GLY A 457 8.86 -13.02 -4.98
CA GLY A 457 7.68 -12.62 -5.74
C GLY A 457 7.31 -11.14 -5.54
N VAL A 458 7.41 -10.62 -4.33
CA VAL A 458 7.20 -9.17 -4.07
C VAL A 458 8.28 -8.34 -4.74
N PHE A 459 9.54 -8.75 -4.59
CA PHE A 459 10.67 -8.08 -5.26
C PHE A 459 10.46 -8.03 -6.77
N SER A 460 10.18 -9.16 -7.40
CA SER A 460 9.98 -9.27 -8.85
C SER A 460 8.79 -8.43 -9.34
N TYR A 461 7.69 -8.44 -8.59
CA TYR A 461 6.54 -7.60 -8.91
C TYR A 461 6.88 -6.11 -8.86
N LEU A 462 7.58 -5.65 -7.82
CA LEU A 462 7.99 -4.25 -7.70
C LEU A 462 9.05 -3.87 -8.73
N HIS A 463 9.98 -4.77 -9.05
CA HIS A 463 10.95 -4.59 -10.13
C HIS A 463 10.25 -4.42 -11.49
N LYS A 464 9.23 -5.24 -11.78
CA LYS A 464 8.41 -5.08 -12.99
C LYS A 464 7.72 -3.71 -13.05
N ILE A 465 7.15 -3.25 -11.93
CA ILE A 465 6.54 -1.93 -11.87
C ILE A 465 7.58 -0.83 -12.13
N GLY A 466 8.72 -0.89 -11.46
CA GLY A 466 9.81 0.07 -11.66
C GLY A 466 10.29 0.10 -13.11
N PHE A 467 10.55 -1.05 -13.70
CA PHE A 467 10.99 -1.16 -15.08
C PHE A 467 9.97 -0.63 -16.09
N GLY A 468 8.67 -0.87 -15.85
CA GLY A 468 7.61 -0.30 -16.67
C GLY A 468 7.55 1.23 -16.57
N VAL A 469 7.70 1.80 -15.37
CA VAL A 469 7.77 3.25 -15.17
C VAL A 469 8.99 3.85 -15.88
N GLN A 470 10.16 3.17 -15.85
CA GLN A 470 11.34 3.57 -16.61
C GLN A 470 11.05 3.64 -18.13
N HIS A 471 10.36 2.65 -18.68
CA HIS A 471 9.97 2.66 -20.08
C HIS A 471 9.12 3.89 -20.44
N PHE A 472 8.14 4.23 -19.62
CA PHE A 472 7.30 5.40 -19.85
C PHE A 472 8.07 6.71 -19.68
N GLY A 473 8.98 6.79 -18.74
CA GLY A 473 9.89 7.91 -18.58
C GLY A 473 10.77 8.11 -19.82
N ALA A 474 11.46 7.05 -20.25
CA ALA A 474 12.29 7.08 -21.46
C ALA A 474 11.50 7.40 -22.73
N LEU A 475 10.25 6.87 -22.86
CA LEU A 475 9.35 7.19 -23.96
C LEU A 475 8.99 8.69 -24.00
N ASN A 476 8.84 9.31 -22.83
CA ASN A 476 8.61 10.75 -22.69
C ASN A 476 9.91 11.58 -22.69
N ARG A 477 11.07 10.95 -22.88
CA ARG A 477 12.39 11.62 -22.87
C ARG A 477 12.70 12.27 -21.52
N LYS A 478 12.16 11.74 -20.41
CA LYS A 478 12.37 12.18 -19.04
C LYS A 478 13.10 11.08 -18.24
N PHE A 479 14.33 11.38 -17.87
CA PHE A 479 15.23 10.41 -17.24
C PHE A 479 15.34 10.57 -15.72
N ASP A 480 14.32 11.19 -15.14
CA ASP A 480 14.16 11.30 -13.69
C ASP A 480 12.66 11.36 -13.34
N VAL A 481 12.24 10.58 -12.36
CA VAL A 481 10.83 10.48 -11.95
C VAL A 481 10.25 11.83 -11.50
N SER A 482 11.08 12.72 -10.97
CA SER A 482 10.68 14.06 -10.54
C SER A 482 10.23 14.98 -11.68
N LEU A 483 10.53 14.60 -12.92
CA LEU A 483 10.17 15.37 -14.13
C LEU A 483 8.84 14.96 -14.73
N PHE A 484 8.18 13.93 -14.21
CA PHE A 484 6.90 13.50 -14.74
C PHE A 484 5.82 14.53 -14.48
N HIS A 485 5.10 14.92 -15.54
CA HIS A 485 4.11 15.98 -15.50
C HIS A 485 2.88 15.65 -16.34
N THR A 486 1.81 16.40 -16.14
CA THR A 486 0.55 16.25 -16.89
C THR A 486 0.72 16.27 -18.40
N GLU A 487 1.72 16.98 -18.93
CA GLU A 487 2.05 17.00 -20.37
C GLU A 487 2.52 15.65 -20.93
N ASP A 488 2.87 14.69 -20.05
CA ASP A 488 3.22 13.32 -20.40
C ASP A 488 2.00 12.43 -20.58
N LEU A 489 0.81 13.01 -20.46
CA LEU A 489 -0.47 12.33 -20.57
C LEU A 489 -1.33 12.92 -21.68
N ILE A 490 -2.18 12.06 -22.25
CA ILE A 490 -3.19 12.42 -23.26
C ILE A 490 -4.56 12.11 -22.65
N PRO A 491 -5.39 13.12 -22.35
CA PRO A 491 -6.74 12.88 -21.86
C PRO A 491 -7.62 12.29 -22.98
N LEU A 492 -8.41 11.27 -22.63
CA LEU A 492 -9.25 10.54 -23.58
C LEU A 492 -10.73 10.94 -23.48
N THR A 493 -11.10 11.71 -22.48
CA THR A 493 -12.47 12.18 -22.23
C THR A 493 -12.48 13.65 -21.83
N LEU A 494 -13.62 14.31 -21.94
CA LEU A 494 -13.79 15.69 -21.48
C LEU A 494 -13.58 15.84 -19.98
N GLU A 495 -13.93 14.84 -19.20
CA GLU A 495 -13.69 14.80 -17.75
C GLU A 495 -12.20 14.74 -17.45
N ALA A 496 -11.45 13.94 -18.18
CA ALA A 496 -10.00 13.86 -18.07
C ALA A 496 -9.31 15.16 -18.50
N GLU A 497 -9.81 15.79 -19.57
CA GLU A 497 -9.27 17.06 -20.06
C GLU A 497 -9.38 18.19 -19.02
N LYS A 498 -10.45 18.20 -18.23
CA LYS A 498 -10.64 19.18 -17.13
C LYS A 498 -9.60 19.08 -16.02
N LEU A 499 -8.94 17.94 -15.85
CA LEU A 499 -7.85 17.78 -14.89
C LEU A 499 -6.51 18.31 -15.43
N MET A 500 -6.43 18.53 -16.75
CA MET A 500 -5.21 19.08 -17.34
C MET A 500 -5.13 20.59 -17.07
N PRO A 501 -3.91 21.15 -16.87
CA PRO A 501 -3.73 22.59 -16.80
C PRO A 501 -4.32 23.27 -18.05
N LEU A 502 -5.00 24.40 -17.87
CA LEU A 502 -5.43 25.22 -19.00
C LEU A 502 -4.19 25.62 -19.81
N LYS A 503 -4.18 25.26 -21.08
CA LYS A 503 -3.13 25.64 -22.02
C LYS A 503 -3.18 27.14 -22.31
#